data_9b9210db70a537e02269fbae3037b269
#
_entry.id   9b9210db70a537e02269fbae3037b269
#
_cell.length_a   1.000
_cell.length_b   1.000
_cell.length_c   1.000
_cell.angle_alpha   90.00
_cell.angle_beta   90.00
_cell.angle_gamma   90.00
#
_symmetry.space_group_name_H-M   'P 1'
#
loop_
_entity.id
_entity.type
_entity.pdbx_description
1 polymer ?
#
loop_
_entity_poly.entity_id
_entity_poly.type
_entity_poly.pdbx_seq_one_letter_code
_entity_poly.pdbx_strand_id
1 'polypeptide(L)'
;MKQLAPSLHMLEIFMPAVTDENFFVQKILPDVAKIPFYTGIELPVIFKKENQKLVRKIVEERDYQLTIWASPNINEKGDNLSALNPEERRRAVAYVKELLAEAAESGAYHVGLPSGPDVSPEKREDAKKALFESFCEISQEASKYQNMHLTLEPLDRYVHKKQLMGPIHEVIDWFEGLKKECPNFYIHWDSAHEALAEIDLEESMKRALPYMAQFHICNCVTDPSNPCYGDWHMELGNAPEYKNWGYLDLQGLSL
;
A
#
# COMPACT_ATOMS: atom_id res chain seq x y z
N MET A 1 12.50 -16.51 13.74
CA MET A 1 12.01 -16.03 12.43
C MET A 1 10.57 -15.60 12.63
N LYS A 2 10.18 -14.41 12.18
CA LYS A 2 8.75 -14.05 12.11
C LYS A 2 8.10 -14.99 11.08
N GLN A 3 6.98 -15.59 11.42
CA GLN A 3 6.24 -16.43 10.48
C GLN A 3 5.55 -15.51 9.47
N LEU A 4 5.68 -15.81 8.17
CA LEU A 4 4.95 -15.09 7.12
C LEU A 4 3.47 -15.42 7.23
N ALA A 5 2.64 -14.38 7.14
CA ALA A 5 1.18 -14.47 7.16
C ALA A 5 0.67 -14.20 5.74
N PRO A 6 0.14 -15.21 5.01
CA PRO A 6 -0.35 -15.00 3.66
C PRO A 6 -1.60 -14.13 3.67
N SER A 7 -1.54 -13.01 2.94
CA SER A 7 -2.64 -12.06 2.73
C SER A 7 -3.11 -12.10 1.28
N LEU A 8 -4.40 -11.86 1.05
CA LEU A 8 -4.96 -11.74 -0.28
C LEU A 8 -5.29 -10.28 -0.59
N HIS A 9 -4.65 -9.73 -1.62
CA HIS A 9 -4.91 -8.38 -2.10
C HIS A 9 -6.20 -8.33 -2.94
N MET A 10 -7.34 -8.29 -2.24
CA MET A 10 -8.65 -8.39 -2.88
C MET A 10 -9.00 -7.17 -3.74
N LEU A 11 -8.45 -5.99 -3.39
CA LEU A 11 -8.66 -4.77 -4.17
C LEU A 11 -8.22 -4.93 -5.63
N GLU A 12 -7.07 -5.55 -5.87
CA GLU A 12 -6.53 -5.76 -7.22
C GLU A 12 -7.15 -6.99 -7.91
N ILE A 13 -7.23 -8.11 -7.21
CA ILE A 13 -7.66 -9.40 -7.79
C ILE A 13 -9.12 -9.37 -8.25
N PHE A 14 -9.97 -8.62 -7.54
CA PHE A 14 -11.41 -8.56 -7.84
C PHE A 14 -11.86 -7.29 -8.56
N MET A 15 -10.96 -6.57 -9.22
CA MET A 15 -11.36 -5.49 -10.12
C MET A 15 -12.12 -6.04 -11.35
N PRO A 16 -13.22 -5.40 -11.81
CA PRO A 16 -13.84 -4.19 -11.28
C PRO A 16 -14.90 -4.43 -10.19
N ALA A 17 -15.08 -5.65 -9.70
CA ALA A 17 -16.17 -6.00 -8.76
C ALA A 17 -16.13 -5.17 -7.45
N VAL A 18 -14.94 -4.71 -7.04
CA VAL A 18 -14.75 -3.85 -5.85
C VAL A 18 -15.47 -2.50 -5.97
N THR A 19 -15.84 -2.06 -7.18
CA THR A 19 -16.59 -0.81 -7.41
C THR A 19 -18.04 -0.90 -6.96
N ASP A 20 -18.60 -2.13 -6.88
CA ASP A 20 -19.88 -2.38 -6.22
C ASP A 20 -19.63 -2.92 -4.81
N GLU A 21 -19.59 -2.02 -3.82
CA GLU A 21 -19.29 -2.37 -2.44
C GLU A 21 -20.21 -3.46 -1.89
N ASN A 22 -21.50 -3.43 -2.22
CA ASN A 22 -22.43 -4.45 -1.74
C ASN A 22 -22.13 -5.82 -2.33
N PHE A 23 -21.92 -5.89 -3.63
CA PHE A 23 -21.58 -7.16 -4.29
C PHE A 23 -20.25 -7.70 -3.76
N PHE A 24 -19.25 -6.85 -3.67
CA PHE A 24 -17.92 -7.21 -3.21
C PHE A 24 -17.94 -7.76 -1.76
N VAL A 25 -18.54 -7.00 -0.84
CA VAL A 25 -18.53 -7.37 0.60
C VAL A 25 -19.53 -8.47 0.91
N GLN A 26 -20.72 -8.49 0.29
CA GLN A 26 -21.78 -9.42 0.66
C GLN A 26 -21.74 -10.74 -0.12
N LYS A 27 -21.04 -10.80 -1.26
CA LYS A 27 -20.95 -12.00 -2.10
C LYS A 27 -19.53 -12.53 -2.22
N ILE A 28 -18.54 -11.70 -2.57
CA ILE A 28 -17.17 -12.17 -2.82
C ILE A 28 -16.43 -12.45 -1.51
N LEU A 29 -16.43 -11.51 -0.56
CA LEU A 29 -15.68 -11.64 0.68
C LEU A 29 -16.06 -12.90 1.50
N PRO A 30 -17.35 -13.28 1.66
CA PRO A 30 -17.69 -14.51 2.37
C PRO A 30 -17.20 -15.79 1.68
N ASP A 31 -17.07 -15.80 0.36
CA ASP A 31 -16.52 -16.95 -0.37
C ASP A 31 -15.00 -17.04 -0.22
N VAL A 32 -14.30 -15.92 -0.28
CA VAL A 32 -12.86 -15.83 0.02
C VAL A 32 -12.57 -16.27 1.45
N ALA A 33 -13.39 -15.87 2.40
CA ALA A 33 -13.25 -16.24 3.82
C ALA A 33 -13.34 -17.76 4.08
N LYS A 34 -13.85 -18.57 3.14
CA LYS A 34 -13.84 -20.04 3.23
C LYS A 34 -12.49 -20.66 2.92
N ILE A 35 -11.57 -19.91 2.31
CA ILE A 35 -10.24 -20.40 1.92
C ILE A 35 -9.34 -20.38 3.18
N PRO A 36 -8.89 -21.55 3.68
CA PRO A 36 -8.17 -21.61 4.96
C PRO A 36 -6.71 -21.16 4.89
N PHE A 37 -6.19 -20.95 3.68
CA PHE A 37 -4.78 -20.60 3.46
C PHE A 37 -4.46 -19.18 3.93
N TYR A 38 -5.38 -18.23 3.71
CA TYR A 38 -5.12 -16.82 4.03
C TYR A 38 -5.37 -16.53 5.50
N THR A 39 -4.47 -15.73 6.09
CA THR A 39 -4.56 -15.18 7.44
C THR A 39 -4.64 -13.65 7.45
N GLY A 40 -4.67 -13.05 6.26
CA GLY A 40 -4.89 -11.63 6.05
C GLY A 40 -5.68 -11.37 4.75
N ILE A 41 -6.29 -10.21 4.71
CA ILE A 41 -6.99 -9.69 3.53
C ILE A 41 -6.75 -8.20 3.38
N GLU A 42 -6.81 -7.72 2.14
CA GLU A 42 -6.58 -6.33 1.80
C GLU A 42 -7.76 -5.80 0.99
N LEU A 43 -8.40 -4.78 1.51
CA LEU A 43 -9.66 -4.24 1.00
C LEU A 43 -9.53 -2.75 0.69
N PRO A 44 -10.40 -2.19 -0.18
CA PRO A 44 -10.63 -0.74 -0.22
C PRO A 44 -11.29 -0.26 1.07
N VAL A 45 -11.39 1.05 1.26
CA VAL A 45 -12.21 1.63 2.33
C VAL A 45 -13.68 1.24 2.11
N ILE A 46 -14.32 0.76 3.15
CA ILE A 46 -15.73 0.36 3.15
C ILE A 46 -16.55 1.45 3.83
N PHE A 47 -17.57 1.98 3.15
CA PHE A 47 -18.34 3.13 3.63
C PHE A 47 -19.70 2.78 4.22
N LYS A 48 -20.34 1.71 3.73
CA LYS A 48 -21.67 1.33 4.22
C LYS A 48 -21.58 0.63 5.56
N LYS A 49 -22.28 1.13 6.55
CA LYS A 49 -22.22 0.63 7.94
C LYS A 49 -22.58 -0.86 8.07
N GLU A 50 -23.50 -1.35 7.28
CA GLU A 50 -23.85 -2.78 7.25
C GLU A 50 -22.70 -3.64 6.71
N ASN A 51 -21.98 -3.13 5.70
CA ASN A 51 -20.84 -3.82 5.11
C ASN A 51 -19.62 -3.79 6.05
N GLN A 52 -19.35 -2.66 6.72
CA GLN A 52 -18.31 -2.57 7.75
C GLN A 52 -18.52 -3.59 8.86
N LYS A 53 -19.76 -3.73 9.34
CA LYS A 53 -20.11 -4.75 10.35
C LYS A 53 -19.86 -6.16 9.86
N LEU A 54 -20.17 -6.45 8.59
CA LEU A 54 -19.93 -7.76 8.00
C LEU A 54 -18.41 -8.02 7.84
N VAL A 55 -17.65 -7.04 7.35
CA VAL A 55 -16.19 -7.13 7.26
C VAL A 55 -15.58 -7.40 8.63
N ARG A 56 -15.90 -6.58 9.63
CA ARG A 56 -15.42 -6.76 11.02
C ARG A 56 -15.74 -8.16 11.54
N LYS A 57 -16.98 -8.62 11.38
CA LYS A 57 -17.38 -9.95 11.80
C LYS A 57 -16.53 -11.04 11.17
N ILE A 58 -16.30 -10.98 9.85
CA ILE A 58 -15.46 -11.96 9.12
C ILE A 58 -14.01 -11.89 9.62
N VAL A 59 -13.47 -10.69 9.80
CA VAL A 59 -12.11 -10.47 10.31
C VAL A 59 -11.94 -11.11 11.69
N GLU A 60 -12.88 -10.87 12.61
CA GLU A 60 -12.86 -11.45 13.96
C GLU A 60 -13.02 -12.98 13.95
N GLU A 61 -13.97 -13.52 13.17
CA GLU A 61 -14.23 -14.97 13.08
C GLU A 61 -13.06 -15.75 12.44
N ARG A 62 -12.31 -15.10 11.54
CA ARG A 62 -11.18 -15.71 10.81
C ARG A 62 -9.83 -15.36 11.41
N ASP A 63 -9.77 -14.50 12.40
CA ASP A 63 -8.53 -13.94 12.96
C ASP A 63 -7.64 -13.33 11.87
N TYR A 64 -8.27 -12.58 10.95
CA TYR A 64 -7.57 -11.96 9.83
C TYR A 64 -6.84 -10.68 10.25
N GLN A 65 -5.65 -10.49 9.71
CA GLN A 65 -5.06 -9.15 9.64
C GLN A 65 -5.67 -8.40 8.45
N LEU A 66 -6.46 -7.37 8.74
CA LEU A 66 -7.10 -6.56 7.72
C LEU A 66 -6.23 -5.33 7.40
N THR A 67 -5.82 -5.21 6.13
CA THR A 67 -5.27 -3.98 5.57
C THR A 67 -6.34 -3.25 4.77
N ILE A 68 -6.53 -1.97 5.04
CA ILE A 68 -7.37 -1.07 4.24
C ILE A 68 -6.47 -0.15 3.42
N TRP A 69 -6.66 -0.15 2.11
CA TRP A 69 -5.97 0.76 1.20
C TRP A 69 -6.77 2.05 1.04
N ALA A 70 -6.25 3.16 1.59
CA ALA A 70 -6.84 4.49 1.45
C ALA A 70 -6.36 5.22 0.17
N SER A 71 -5.29 4.71 -0.46
CA SER A 71 -4.68 5.31 -1.66
C SER A 71 -5.65 5.56 -2.80
N PRO A 72 -6.57 4.63 -3.17
CA PRO A 72 -7.54 4.88 -4.24
C PRO A 72 -8.43 6.09 -3.96
N ASN A 73 -8.94 6.21 -2.74
CA ASN A 73 -9.83 7.31 -2.35
C ASN A 73 -9.12 8.67 -2.33
N ILE A 74 -7.87 8.70 -1.86
CA ILE A 74 -7.04 9.91 -1.84
C ILE A 74 -6.75 10.37 -3.28
N ASN A 75 -6.38 9.42 -4.16
CA ASN A 75 -6.06 9.70 -5.55
C ASN A 75 -7.29 10.15 -6.35
N GLU A 76 -8.45 9.49 -6.17
CA GLU A 76 -9.71 9.87 -6.82
C GLU A 76 -10.14 11.28 -6.46
N LYS A 77 -9.94 11.68 -5.21
CA LYS A 77 -10.25 13.04 -4.73
C LYS A 77 -9.23 14.09 -5.19
N GLY A 78 -8.08 13.66 -5.71
CA GLY A 78 -6.98 14.53 -6.09
C GLY A 78 -6.30 15.19 -4.89
N ASP A 79 -6.38 14.56 -3.72
CA ASP A 79 -5.73 15.04 -2.51
C ASP A 79 -4.25 14.64 -2.49
N ASN A 80 -3.41 15.50 -1.88
CA ASN A 80 -1.98 15.31 -1.86
C ASN A 80 -1.41 15.58 -0.46
N LEU A 81 -0.91 14.53 0.19
CA LEU A 81 -0.33 14.59 1.54
C LEU A 81 1.03 15.31 1.59
N SER A 82 1.72 15.41 0.45
CA SER A 82 2.99 16.13 0.30
C SER A 82 2.85 17.51 -0.33
N ALA A 83 1.62 18.03 -0.46
CA ALA A 83 1.38 19.32 -1.09
C ALA A 83 2.15 20.46 -0.40
N LEU A 84 2.83 21.29 -1.20
CA LEU A 84 3.54 22.47 -0.73
C LEU A 84 2.57 23.58 -0.32
N ASN A 85 1.36 23.58 -0.86
CA ASN A 85 0.29 24.46 -0.42
C ASN A 85 -0.29 23.95 0.92
N PRO A 86 -0.19 24.73 2.02
CA PRO A 86 -0.65 24.26 3.33
C PRO A 86 -2.18 24.02 3.42
N GLU A 87 -2.99 24.70 2.61
CA GLU A 87 -4.45 24.51 2.62
C GLU A 87 -4.84 23.19 1.93
N GLU A 88 -4.21 22.91 0.80
CA GLU A 88 -4.36 21.64 0.08
C GLU A 88 -3.94 20.47 0.97
N ARG A 89 -2.77 20.58 1.62
CA ARG A 89 -2.27 19.56 2.54
C ARG A 89 -3.22 19.34 3.73
N ARG A 90 -3.72 20.41 4.38
CA ARG A 90 -4.67 20.29 5.48
C ARG A 90 -5.95 19.58 5.07
N ARG A 91 -6.47 19.87 3.86
CA ARG A 91 -7.64 19.18 3.31
C ARG A 91 -7.37 17.68 3.14
N ALA A 92 -6.21 17.33 2.56
CA ALA A 92 -5.80 15.94 2.37
C ALA A 92 -5.68 15.19 3.71
N VAL A 93 -5.02 15.80 4.70
CA VAL A 93 -4.88 15.22 6.05
C VAL A 93 -6.26 15.03 6.72
N ALA A 94 -7.15 16.02 6.61
CA ALA A 94 -8.49 15.93 7.18
C ALA A 94 -9.27 14.76 6.56
N TYR A 95 -9.19 14.60 5.24
CA TYR A 95 -9.84 13.49 4.55
C TYR A 95 -9.28 12.13 4.97
N VAL A 96 -7.95 12.01 5.09
CA VAL A 96 -7.37 10.76 5.58
C VAL A 96 -7.87 10.42 6.99
N LYS A 97 -8.01 11.41 7.88
CA LYS A 97 -8.58 11.18 9.22
C LYS A 97 -10.02 10.63 9.16
N GLU A 98 -10.83 11.08 8.19
CA GLU A 98 -12.16 10.50 7.93
C GLU A 98 -12.05 9.03 7.47
N LEU A 99 -11.13 8.74 6.53
CA LEU A 99 -10.90 7.38 6.05
C LEU A 99 -10.40 6.43 7.15
N LEU A 100 -9.56 6.92 8.09
CA LEU A 100 -9.15 6.14 9.26
C LEU A 100 -10.34 5.73 10.14
N ALA A 101 -11.31 6.62 10.33
CA ALA A 101 -12.52 6.31 11.08
C ALA A 101 -13.33 5.20 10.39
N GLU A 102 -13.51 5.28 9.06
CA GLU A 102 -14.20 4.23 8.29
C GLU A 102 -13.43 2.89 8.31
N ALA A 103 -12.10 2.95 8.20
CA ALA A 103 -11.25 1.76 8.32
C ALA A 103 -11.34 1.11 9.72
N ALA A 104 -11.36 1.93 10.77
CA ALA A 104 -11.53 1.47 12.14
C ALA A 104 -12.85 0.74 12.34
N GLU A 105 -13.96 1.21 11.77
CA GLU A 105 -15.27 0.55 11.84
C GLU A 105 -15.24 -0.85 11.19
N SER A 106 -14.42 -1.03 10.18
CA SER A 106 -14.21 -2.34 9.51
C SER A 106 -13.26 -3.28 10.28
N GLY A 107 -12.57 -2.79 11.31
CA GLY A 107 -11.60 -3.56 12.07
C GLY A 107 -10.20 -3.58 11.46
N ALA A 108 -9.80 -2.53 10.77
CA ALA A 108 -8.49 -2.43 10.13
C ALA A 108 -7.34 -2.55 11.13
N TYR A 109 -6.37 -3.41 10.80
CA TYR A 109 -5.09 -3.52 11.50
C TYR A 109 -4.02 -2.63 10.84
N HIS A 110 -4.01 -2.57 9.51
CA HIS A 110 -3.18 -1.63 8.75
C HIS A 110 -4.03 -0.71 7.88
N VAL A 111 -3.54 0.52 7.67
CA VAL A 111 -4.06 1.44 6.66
C VAL A 111 -2.91 1.90 5.77
N GLY A 112 -3.01 1.60 4.47
CA GLY A 112 -2.02 1.96 3.46
C GLY A 112 -2.24 3.36 2.90
N LEU A 113 -1.17 4.16 2.88
CA LEU A 113 -1.17 5.55 2.47
C LEU A 113 -0.16 5.81 1.35
N PRO A 114 -0.48 6.62 0.32
CA PRO A 114 0.45 7.06 -0.68
C PRO A 114 1.30 8.24 -0.16
N SER A 115 2.44 8.48 -0.78
CA SER A 115 3.24 9.67 -0.50
C SER A 115 2.74 10.95 -1.18
N GLY A 116 1.93 10.78 -2.21
CA GLY A 116 1.60 11.84 -3.15
C GLY A 116 2.55 11.90 -4.35
N PRO A 117 2.18 12.63 -5.42
CA PRO A 117 2.95 12.70 -6.65
C PRO A 117 4.35 13.30 -6.44
N ASP A 118 5.32 12.84 -7.25
CA ASP A 118 6.65 13.44 -7.29
C ASP A 118 6.58 14.89 -7.77
N VAL A 119 7.57 15.67 -7.35
CA VAL A 119 7.74 17.07 -7.74
C VAL A 119 9.12 17.26 -8.40
N SER A 120 9.38 18.45 -8.93
CA SER A 120 10.69 18.75 -9.47
C SER A 120 11.79 18.59 -8.41
N PRO A 121 13.00 18.14 -8.80
CA PRO A 121 14.06 17.77 -7.86
C PRO A 121 14.37 18.83 -6.79
N GLU A 122 14.33 20.11 -7.16
CA GLU A 122 14.59 21.22 -6.24
C GLU A 122 13.50 21.41 -5.17
N LYS A 123 12.32 20.82 -5.35
CA LYS A 123 11.19 20.89 -4.40
C LYS A 123 11.02 19.63 -3.57
N ARG A 124 11.75 18.54 -3.88
CA ARG A 124 11.54 17.25 -3.22
C ARG A 124 11.75 17.31 -1.71
N GLU A 125 12.76 18.01 -1.24
CA GLU A 125 13.02 18.11 0.20
C GLU A 125 11.90 18.86 0.95
N ASP A 126 11.36 19.91 0.36
CA ASP A 126 10.22 20.63 0.92
C ASP A 126 8.96 19.75 0.92
N ALA A 127 8.73 18.99 -0.16
CA ALA A 127 7.60 18.07 -0.25
C ALA A 127 7.73 16.89 0.74
N LYS A 128 8.94 16.34 0.93
CA LYS A 128 9.22 15.31 1.95
C LYS A 128 8.97 15.83 3.37
N LYS A 129 9.35 17.09 3.64
CA LYS A 129 9.05 17.74 4.93
C LYS A 129 7.55 17.90 5.13
N ALA A 130 6.83 18.37 4.12
CA ALA A 130 5.39 18.51 4.15
C ALA A 130 4.70 17.15 4.40
N LEU A 131 5.16 16.07 3.73
CA LEU A 131 4.68 14.71 3.96
C LEU A 131 4.94 14.25 5.40
N PHE A 132 6.12 14.53 5.93
CA PHE A 132 6.47 14.17 7.31
C PHE A 132 5.50 14.79 8.32
N GLU A 133 5.21 16.09 8.19
CA GLU A 133 4.24 16.78 9.03
C GLU A 133 2.84 16.16 8.91
N SER A 134 2.40 15.86 7.68
CA SER A 134 1.11 15.19 7.42
C SER A 134 1.05 13.82 8.08
N PHE A 135 2.10 13.02 7.96
CA PHE A 135 2.14 11.69 8.55
C PHE A 135 2.18 11.72 10.08
N CYS A 136 2.83 12.71 10.70
CA CYS A 136 2.77 12.89 12.15
C CYS A 136 1.35 13.18 12.63
N GLU A 137 0.61 14.04 11.94
CA GLU A 137 -0.79 14.33 12.28
C GLU A 137 -1.70 13.09 12.10
N ILE A 138 -1.52 12.35 11.01
CA ILE A 138 -2.26 11.13 10.70
C ILE A 138 -1.93 10.02 11.71
N SER A 139 -0.65 9.89 12.10
CA SER A 139 -0.19 8.95 13.12
C SER A 139 -0.85 9.19 14.49
N GLN A 140 -0.95 10.46 14.90
CA GLN A 140 -1.66 10.84 16.11
C GLN A 140 -3.15 10.48 16.04
N GLU A 141 -3.79 10.67 14.90
CA GLU A 141 -5.19 10.25 14.71
C GLU A 141 -5.33 8.74 14.79
N ALA A 142 -4.50 7.99 14.05
CA ALA A 142 -4.54 6.52 14.04
C ALA A 142 -4.32 5.92 15.43
N SER A 143 -3.52 6.57 16.29
CA SER A 143 -3.27 6.10 17.66
C SER A 143 -4.50 6.13 18.57
N LYS A 144 -5.59 6.78 18.18
CA LYS A 144 -6.88 6.75 18.89
C LYS A 144 -7.63 5.43 18.67
N TYR A 145 -7.29 4.69 17.64
CA TYR A 145 -7.92 3.41 17.31
C TYR A 145 -7.04 2.25 17.78
N GLN A 146 -7.68 1.27 18.40
CA GLN A 146 -6.96 0.13 18.96
C GLN A 146 -6.22 -0.66 17.89
N ASN A 147 -4.91 -0.85 18.07
CA ASN A 147 -4.04 -1.65 17.20
C ASN A 147 -4.00 -1.20 15.73
N MET A 148 -4.34 0.05 15.42
CA MET A 148 -4.22 0.56 14.06
C MET A 148 -2.79 0.99 13.76
N HIS A 149 -2.23 0.44 12.71
CA HIS A 149 -0.93 0.78 12.15
C HIS A 149 -1.08 1.43 10.78
N LEU A 150 -0.13 2.25 10.42
CA LEU A 150 -0.08 2.90 9.12
C LEU A 150 1.05 2.32 8.29
N THR A 151 0.86 2.22 6.98
CA THR A 151 1.93 1.81 6.07
C THR A 151 2.14 2.85 4.99
N LEU A 152 3.41 3.13 4.71
CA LEU A 152 3.85 3.83 3.51
C LEU A 152 4.37 2.80 2.53
N GLU A 153 3.87 2.83 1.31
CA GLU A 153 4.43 2.09 0.20
C GLU A 153 5.33 3.00 -0.64
N PRO A 154 6.65 2.76 -0.67
CA PRO A 154 7.55 3.39 -1.62
C PRO A 154 7.22 2.90 -3.03
N LEU A 155 6.67 3.79 -3.85
CA LEU A 155 6.23 3.49 -5.21
C LEU A 155 7.27 3.99 -6.23
N ASP A 156 7.21 3.47 -7.46
CA ASP A 156 8.12 3.93 -8.51
C ASP A 156 7.96 5.43 -8.79
N ARG A 157 9.10 6.12 -8.95
CA ARG A 157 9.13 7.57 -9.17
C ARG A 157 9.07 7.94 -10.65
N TYR A 158 9.61 7.13 -11.54
CA TYR A 158 9.92 7.57 -12.90
C TYR A 158 9.07 6.89 -13.97
N VAL A 159 8.47 5.75 -13.69
CA VAL A 159 7.84 4.90 -14.69
C VAL A 159 6.33 5.05 -14.72
N HIS A 160 5.63 4.54 -13.71
CA HIS A 160 4.17 4.38 -13.72
C HIS A 160 3.49 5.24 -12.66
N LYS A 161 3.76 5.00 -11.39
CA LYS A 161 3.07 5.68 -10.26
C LYS A 161 3.56 7.10 -10.03
N LYS A 162 4.83 7.38 -10.32
CA LYS A 162 5.46 8.72 -10.23
C LYS A 162 5.25 9.40 -8.87
N GLN A 163 5.55 8.65 -7.81
CA GLN A 163 5.34 9.10 -6.45
C GLN A 163 6.60 9.75 -5.84
N LEU A 164 6.39 10.64 -4.85
CA LEU A 164 7.45 11.38 -4.16
C LEU A 164 8.41 10.43 -3.42
N MET A 165 7.86 9.48 -2.68
CA MET A 165 8.66 8.49 -1.96
C MET A 165 8.88 7.30 -2.89
N GLY A 166 10.03 7.33 -3.57
CA GLY A 166 10.48 6.38 -4.57
C GLY A 166 11.17 5.16 -3.96
N PRO A 167 12.19 4.58 -4.61
CA PRO A 167 12.77 3.32 -4.20
C PRO A 167 13.32 3.36 -2.78
N ILE A 168 13.34 2.19 -2.13
CA ILE A 168 13.60 2.07 -0.68
C ILE A 168 14.92 2.71 -0.24
N HIS A 169 15.97 2.64 -1.05
CA HIS A 169 17.28 3.20 -0.71
C HIS A 169 17.28 4.73 -0.55
N GLU A 170 16.31 5.43 -1.17
CA GLU A 170 16.14 6.88 -1.00
C GLU A 170 15.15 7.23 0.12
N VAL A 171 14.36 6.26 0.55
CA VAL A 171 13.28 6.46 1.52
C VAL A 171 13.74 6.14 2.94
N ILE A 172 14.66 5.20 3.09
CA ILE A 172 14.94 4.57 4.38
C ILE A 172 15.43 5.56 5.45
N ASP A 173 16.35 6.46 5.13
CA ASP A 173 16.89 7.43 6.10
C ASP A 173 15.80 8.41 6.55
N TRP A 174 14.95 8.85 5.62
CA TRP A 174 13.80 9.70 5.93
C TRP A 174 12.79 8.94 6.80
N PHE A 175 12.54 7.67 6.48
CA PHE A 175 11.62 6.81 7.21
C PHE A 175 12.10 6.52 8.64
N GLU A 176 13.41 6.39 8.86
CA GLU A 176 13.97 6.26 10.21
C GLU A 176 13.64 7.46 11.08
N GLY A 177 13.68 8.67 10.50
CA GLY A 177 13.24 9.88 11.17
C GLY A 177 11.75 9.83 11.52
N LEU A 178 10.91 9.44 10.56
CA LEU A 178 9.47 9.30 10.76
C LEU A 178 9.15 8.26 11.85
N LYS A 179 9.81 7.12 11.83
CA LYS A 179 9.57 6.02 12.79
C LYS A 179 9.84 6.41 14.24
N LYS A 180 10.76 7.33 14.48
CA LYS A 180 11.06 7.85 15.83
C LYS A 180 9.90 8.69 16.38
N GLU A 181 9.28 9.52 15.53
CA GLU A 181 8.16 10.38 15.90
C GLU A 181 6.82 9.65 15.83
N CYS A 182 6.70 8.69 14.90
CA CYS A 182 5.47 7.98 14.55
C CYS A 182 5.68 6.46 14.65
N PRO A 183 5.72 5.88 15.86
CA PRO A 183 6.07 4.46 16.07
C PRO A 183 5.07 3.47 15.46
N ASN A 184 3.83 3.90 15.14
CA ASN A 184 2.80 3.11 14.48
C ASN A 184 2.89 3.14 12.93
N PHE A 185 3.89 3.82 12.34
CA PHE A 185 4.17 3.76 10.90
C PHE A 185 5.11 2.61 10.56
N TYR A 186 4.86 1.96 9.42
CA TYR A 186 5.65 0.87 8.87
C TYR A 186 5.82 1.02 7.37
N ILE A 187 6.74 0.26 6.78
CA ILE A 187 6.92 0.15 5.34
C ILE A 187 6.08 -1.02 4.82
N HIS A 188 5.38 -0.78 3.72
CA HIS A 188 4.91 -1.78 2.80
C HIS A 188 5.92 -1.84 1.64
N TRP A 189 6.59 -2.97 1.47
CA TRP A 189 7.57 -3.16 0.40
C TRP A 189 6.93 -3.88 -0.78
N ASP A 190 7.21 -3.44 -2.01
CA ASP A 190 6.68 -4.06 -3.22
C ASP A 190 7.79 -4.33 -4.25
N SER A 191 7.87 -5.57 -4.72
CA SER A 191 8.91 -6.01 -5.65
C SER A 191 8.85 -5.34 -7.03
N ALA A 192 7.65 -5.02 -7.52
CA ALA A 192 7.50 -4.41 -8.85
C ALA A 192 8.05 -2.98 -8.87
N HIS A 193 7.82 -2.20 -7.82
CA HIS A 193 8.31 -0.82 -7.75
C HIS A 193 9.82 -0.74 -7.63
N GLU A 194 10.44 -1.66 -6.89
CA GLU A 194 11.89 -1.74 -6.78
C GLU A 194 12.54 -2.21 -8.09
N ALA A 195 11.91 -3.19 -8.78
CA ALA A 195 12.37 -3.64 -10.09
C ALA A 195 12.26 -2.54 -11.15
N LEU A 196 11.18 -1.75 -11.17
CA LEU A 196 11.02 -0.60 -12.07
C LEU A 196 12.01 0.53 -11.78
N ALA A 197 12.55 0.58 -10.57
CA ALA A 197 13.64 1.49 -10.18
C ALA A 197 15.04 0.90 -10.47
N GLU A 198 15.12 -0.29 -11.05
CA GLU A 198 16.37 -1.02 -11.34
C GLU A 198 17.22 -1.31 -10.08
N ILE A 199 16.56 -1.53 -8.94
CA ILE A 199 17.21 -1.81 -7.66
C ILE A 199 17.32 -3.32 -7.46
N ASP A 200 18.42 -3.76 -6.87
CA ASP A 200 18.57 -5.14 -6.42
C ASP A 200 17.54 -5.47 -5.33
N LEU A 201 16.67 -6.43 -5.62
CA LEU A 201 15.51 -6.74 -4.77
C LEU A 201 15.93 -7.31 -3.41
N GLU A 202 17.01 -8.10 -3.37
CA GLU A 202 17.49 -8.69 -2.11
C GLU A 202 18.06 -7.60 -1.19
N GLU A 203 18.85 -6.68 -1.75
CA GLU A 203 19.40 -5.55 -1.00
C GLU A 203 18.28 -4.61 -0.54
N SER A 204 17.33 -4.29 -1.42
CA SER A 204 16.17 -3.46 -1.11
C SER A 204 15.36 -4.05 0.03
N MET A 205 14.98 -5.32 -0.07
CA MET A 205 14.21 -6.01 0.97
C MET A 205 14.97 -6.04 2.30
N LYS A 206 16.28 -6.31 2.30
CA LYS A 206 17.10 -6.28 3.52
C LYS A 206 17.08 -4.93 4.21
N ARG A 207 17.08 -3.83 3.45
CA ARG A 207 17.00 -2.47 4.00
C ARG A 207 15.60 -2.17 4.56
N ALA A 208 14.54 -2.62 3.89
CA ALA A 208 13.16 -2.43 4.34
C ALA A 208 12.81 -3.26 5.58
N LEU A 209 13.38 -4.46 5.72
CA LEU A 209 13.00 -5.49 6.69
C LEU A 209 12.88 -5.00 8.15
N PRO A 210 13.75 -4.12 8.69
CA PRO A 210 13.62 -3.61 10.06
C PRO A 210 12.34 -2.79 10.31
N TYR A 211 11.77 -2.22 9.24
CA TYR A 211 10.62 -1.30 9.29
C TYR A 211 9.38 -1.89 8.63
N MET A 212 9.51 -3.04 7.98
CA MET A 212 8.49 -3.64 7.14
C MET A 212 7.42 -4.35 7.99
N ALA A 213 6.15 -4.04 7.73
CA ALA A 213 5.00 -4.75 8.26
C ALA A 213 4.35 -5.66 7.22
N GLN A 214 4.42 -5.30 5.96
CA GLN A 214 3.76 -5.99 4.86
C GLN A 214 4.61 -5.90 3.59
N PHE A 215 4.43 -6.86 2.68
CA PHE A 215 5.06 -6.80 1.37
C PHE A 215 4.18 -7.45 0.30
N HIS A 216 4.28 -6.94 -0.91
CA HIS A 216 3.76 -7.56 -2.12
C HIS A 216 4.89 -8.18 -2.92
N ILE A 217 4.65 -9.41 -3.40
CA ILE A 217 5.46 -10.02 -4.44
C ILE A 217 4.61 -10.05 -5.69
N CYS A 218 4.81 -9.09 -6.56
CA CYS A 218 4.11 -8.98 -7.82
C CYS A 218 5.10 -8.74 -8.95
N ASN A 219 4.63 -8.94 -10.17
CA ASN A 219 5.42 -8.79 -11.37
C ASN A 219 5.10 -7.48 -12.09
N CYS A 220 6.07 -6.98 -12.84
CA CYS A 220 5.95 -5.77 -13.64
C CYS A 220 6.61 -5.97 -15.01
N VAL A 221 6.36 -5.05 -15.93
CA VAL A 221 7.05 -5.02 -17.21
C VAL A 221 8.17 -3.98 -17.15
N THR A 222 9.41 -4.44 -17.24
CA THR A 222 10.62 -3.59 -17.12
C THR A 222 11.21 -3.15 -18.46
N ASP A 223 10.71 -3.67 -19.59
CA ASP A 223 11.15 -3.25 -20.92
C ASP A 223 10.43 -1.97 -21.36
N PRO A 224 11.14 -0.82 -21.49
CA PRO A 224 10.54 0.45 -21.91
C PRO A 224 9.93 0.44 -23.31
N SER A 225 10.33 -0.51 -24.18
CA SER A 225 9.78 -0.65 -25.53
C SER A 225 8.42 -1.38 -25.54
N ASN A 226 8.06 -2.03 -24.45
CA ASN A 226 6.81 -2.77 -24.34
C ASN A 226 5.64 -1.82 -24.06
N PRO A 227 4.47 -1.97 -24.75
CA PRO A 227 3.28 -1.16 -24.49
C PRO A 227 2.75 -1.25 -23.05
N CYS A 228 3.07 -2.34 -22.34
CA CYS A 228 2.70 -2.56 -20.95
C CYS A 228 3.82 -2.20 -19.97
N TYR A 229 4.81 -1.38 -20.38
CA TYR A 229 5.87 -0.94 -19.46
C TYR A 229 5.30 -0.30 -18.20
N GLY A 230 5.61 -0.86 -17.05
CA GLY A 230 5.12 -0.37 -15.76
C GLY A 230 4.65 -1.44 -14.80
N ASP A 231 4.05 -0.99 -13.72
CA ASP A 231 3.47 -1.82 -12.67
C ASP A 231 2.01 -2.19 -13.01
N TRP A 232 1.80 -3.46 -13.30
CA TRP A 232 0.50 -4.04 -13.65
C TRP A 232 0.12 -5.23 -12.78
N HIS A 233 0.83 -5.48 -11.68
CA HIS A 233 0.59 -6.61 -10.78
C HIS A 233 0.38 -7.93 -11.52
N MET A 234 1.29 -8.23 -12.44
CA MET A 234 1.19 -9.42 -13.28
C MET A 234 1.54 -10.68 -12.50
N GLU A 235 1.16 -11.84 -13.06
CA GLU A 235 1.50 -13.15 -12.51
C GLU A 235 3.00 -13.35 -12.35
N LEU A 236 3.39 -14.03 -11.29
CA LEU A 236 4.75 -14.49 -11.07
C LEU A 236 4.99 -15.80 -11.83
N GLY A 237 6.16 -15.93 -12.41
CA GLY A 237 6.61 -17.17 -13.02
C GLY A 237 6.97 -17.05 -14.50
N ASN A 238 7.43 -18.18 -15.05
CA ASN A 238 7.88 -18.31 -16.42
C ASN A 238 6.73 -18.67 -17.36
N ALA A 239 5.74 -17.81 -17.54
CA ALA A 239 4.77 -17.98 -18.60
C ALA A 239 5.47 -17.67 -19.94
N PRO A 240 5.57 -18.64 -20.90
CA PRO A 240 6.28 -18.43 -22.16
C PRO A 240 5.79 -17.23 -22.96
N GLU A 241 4.51 -16.90 -22.84
CA GLU A 241 3.85 -15.75 -23.45
C GLU A 241 4.36 -14.40 -22.93
N TYR A 242 4.94 -14.36 -21.73
CA TYR A 242 5.45 -13.13 -21.10
C TYR A 242 6.98 -12.98 -21.19
N LYS A 243 7.69 -13.96 -21.75
CA LYS A 243 9.17 -13.96 -21.83
C LYS A 243 9.77 -12.70 -22.46
N ASN A 244 9.03 -12.06 -23.34
CA ASN A 244 9.48 -10.85 -24.01
C ASN A 244 9.01 -9.57 -23.31
N TRP A 245 8.39 -9.67 -22.13
CA TRP A 245 7.77 -8.55 -21.45
C TRP A 245 8.59 -8.03 -20.24
N GLY A 246 9.76 -8.65 -19.99
CA GLY A 246 10.68 -8.17 -18.96
C GLY A 246 10.16 -8.30 -17.53
N TYR A 247 9.42 -9.37 -17.24
CA TYR A 247 8.91 -9.63 -15.90
C TYR A 247 9.95 -10.28 -14.98
N LEU A 248 9.71 -10.21 -13.68
CA LEU A 248 10.54 -10.86 -12.67
C LEU A 248 10.35 -12.39 -12.70
N ASP A 249 11.44 -13.11 -12.71
CA ASP A 249 11.47 -14.56 -12.53
C ASP A 249 11.68 -14.89 -11.05
N LEU A 250 10.77 -15.68 -10.46
CA LEU A 250 10.92 -16.17 -9.09
C LEU A 250 12.22 -16.96 -8.85
N GLN A 251 12.84 -17.50 -9.91
CA GLN A 251 14.13 -18.19 -9.78
C GLN A 251 15.27 -17.22 -9.45
N GLY A 252 15.12 -15.92 -9.71
CA GLY A 252 16.06 -14.88 -9.28
C GLY A 252 15.85 -14.44 -7.82
N LEU A 253 14.71 -14.76 -7.24
CA LEU A 253 14.40 -14.53 -5.82
C LEU A 253 14.74 -15.80 -5.03
N SER A 254 16.05 -16.09 -4.86
CA SER A 254 16.44 -17.12 -3.88
C SER A 254 16.17 -16.57 -2.47
N LEU A 255 15.06 -16.98 -1.89
CA LEU A 255 14.71 -16.77 -0.49
C LEU A 255 15.67 -17.50 0.44
#